data_1f1da9c5493fb2ef1b05aaa1e26bb604
#
_entry.id   1f1da9c5493fb2ef1b05aaa1e26bb604
#
_cell.length_a   1.000
_cell.length_b   1.000
_cell.length_c   1.000
_cell.angle_alpha   90.00
_cell.angle_beta   90.00
_cell.angle_gamma   90.00
#
_symmetry.space_group_name_H-M   'P 1'
#
loop_
_entity.id
_entity.type
_entity.pdbx_description
1 polymer ?
#
loop_
_entity_poly.entity_id
_entity_poly.type
_entity_poly.pdbx_seq_one_letter_code
_entity_poly.pdbx_strand_id
1 'polypeptide(L)'
;MNKIIILTFMVSLFLINCAGTNGSGPKVRDHRVSIGLATNEDFVTLANRVLNRHRFVIEQTEDRGAGTVIICQYVYPNITNLEILNGINEVRYQLMLESRVKGNGAGMYSVRAIVKSFGRPEGSEEWIDVATNDETKKRIKDFSNDLKIEFENRIRAF
;
A
#
# COMPACT_ATOMS: atom_id res chain seq x y z
N MET A 1 -29.53 3.93 55.18
CA MET A 1 -28.71 4.88 54.38
C MET A 1 -27.49 4.24 53.68
N ASN A 2 -26.97 3.09 54.09
CA ASN A 2 -25.70 2.54 53.56
C ASN A 2 -25.80 1.76 52.23
N LYS A 3 -26.99 1.32 51.81
CA LYS A 3 -27.15 0.54 50.56
C LYS A 3 -27.17 1.41 49.29
N ILE A 4 -27.62 2.66 49.40
CA ILE A 4 -27.67 3.59 48.26
C ILE A 4 -26.27 4.11 47.91
N ILE A 5 -25.41 4.32 48.92
CA ILE A 5 -24.05 4.81 48.73
C ILE A 5 -23.18 3.75 48.00
N ILE A 6 -23.38 2.46 48.32
CA ILE A 6 -22.63 1.35 47.67
C ILE A 6 -23.05 1.21 46.23
N LEU A 7 -24.34 1.39 45.89
CA LEU A 7 -24.83 1.28 44.52
C LEU A 7 -24.30 2.42 43.63
N THR A 8 -24.19 3.64 44.17
CA THR A 8 -23.65 4.81 43.45
C THR A 8 -22.16 4.66 43.17
N PHE A 9 -21.41 4.02 44.09
CA PHE A 9 -19.98 3.78 43.90
C PHE A 9 -19.68 2.68 42.86
N MET A 10 -20.55 1.66 42.76
CA MET A 10 -20.42 0.61 41.76
C MET A 10 -20.73 1.08 40.34
N VAL A 11 -21.68 2.00 40.16
CA VAL A 11 -22.02 2.56 38.84
C VAL A 11 -20.93 3.49 38.31
N SER A 12 -20.21 4.21 39.20
CA SER A 12 -19.09 5.08 38.77
C SER A 12 -17.83 4.32 38.31
N LEU A 13 -17.64 3.07 38.78
CA LEU A 13 -16.50 2.23 38.32
C LEU A 13 -16.67 1.68 36.90
N PHE A 14 -17.91 1.58 36.38
CA PHE A 14 -18.19 1.09 35.04
C PHE A 14 -18.01 2.16 33.94
N LEU A 15 -17.91 3.43 34.28
CA LEU A 15 -17.78 4.53 33.32
C LEU A 15 -16.33 4.89 32.97
N ILE A 16 -15.33 4.28 33.60
CA ILE A 16 -13.91 4.62 33.40
C ILE A 16 -13.24 3.75 32.31
N ASN A 17 -13.93 2.72 31.78
CA ASN A 17 -13.31 1.77 30.83
C ASN A 17 -13.56 2.09 29.34
N CYS A 18 -14.01 3.27 28.96
CA CYS A 18 -14.19 3.69 27.57
C CYS A 18 -13.28 4.84 27.13
N ALA A 19 -12.14 5.04 27.78
CA ALA A 19 -11.06 5.79 27.16
C ALA A 19 -10.24 4.82 26.30
N GLY A 20 -10.81 4.39 25.18
CA GLY A 20 -10.06 3.78 24.10
C GLY A 20 -8.98 4.78 23.70
N THR A 21 -7.74 4.50 24.07
CA THR A 21 -6.56 5.16 23.52
C THR A 21 -6.53 4.84 22.04
N ASN A 22 -7.28 5.61 21.24
CA ASN A 22 -7.03 5.71 19.83
C ASN A 22 -5.64 6.33 19.69
N GLY A 23 -4.63 5.48 19.75
CA GLY A 23 -3.27 5.80 19.36
C GLY A 23 -3.23 6.09 17.85
N SER A 24 -3.87 7.20 17.46
CA SER A 24 -3.70 7.76 16.11
C SER A 24 -2.37 8.50 16.07
N GLY A 25 -1.27 7.76 16.10
CA GLY A 25 -0.01 8.25 15.57
C GLY A 25 -0.26 8.75 14.14
N PRO A 26 0.56 9.68 13.62
CA PRO A 26 0.40 10.20 12.27
C PRO A 26 0.34 9.01 11.29
N LYS A 27 -0.83 8.81 10.67
CA LYS A 27 -1.05 7.69 9.75
C LYS A 27 -0.08 7.82 8.59
N VAL A 28 0.85 6.90 8.49
CA VAL A 28 1.79 6.82 7.37
C VAL A 28 0.98 6.63 6.09
N ARG A 29 1.26 7.45 5.07
CA ARG A 29 0.55 7.38 3.79
C ARG A 29 1.29 6.46 2.84
N ASP A 30 0.54 5.59 2.16
CA ASP A 30 1.06 4.81 1.04
C ASP A 30 1.67 5.72 -0.02
N HIS A 31 2.80 5.31 -0.59
CA HIS A 31 3.35 5.99 -1.75
C HIS A 31 2.57 5.60 -3.01
N ARG A 32 2.05 6.59 -3.76
CA ARG A 32 1.17 6.36 -4.93
C ARG A 32 1.72 7.07 -6.15
N VAL A 33 1.78 6.36 -7.26
CA VAL A 33 2.22 6.89 -8.56
C VAL A 33 1.14 6.62 -9.60
N SER A 34 0.68 7.67 -10.29
CA SER A 34 -0.21 7.52 -11.45
C SER A 34 0.61 7.06 -12.64
N ILE A 35 0.18 6.00 -13.33
CA ILE A 35 0.90 5.43 -14.47
C ILE A 35 0.29 5.95 -15.78
N GLY A 36 -1.03 5.77 -15.98
CA GLY A 36 -1.69 6.18 -17.22
C GLY A 36 -3.04 5.54 -17.40
N LEU A 37 -3.43 5.39 -18.66
CA LEU A 37 -4.67 4.74 -19.09
C LEU A 37 -4.32 3.47 -19.88
N ALA A 38 -5.14 2.43 -19.73
CA ALA A 38 -5.04 1.20 -20.47
C ALA A 38 -6.42 0.53 -20.58
N THR A 39 -6.61 -0.37 -21.54
CA THR A 39 -7.70 -1.34 -21.46
C THR A 39 -7.40 -2.35 -20.34
N ASN A 40 -8.38 -3.10 -19.87
CA ASN A 40 -8.14 -4.11 -18.84
C ASN A 40 -7.20 -5.23 -19.34
N GLU A 41 -7.32 -5.63 -20.58
CA GLU A 41 -6.47 -6.65 -21.21
C GLU A 41 -5.01 -6.17 -21.32
N ASP A 42 -4.81 -4.94 -21.86
CA ASP A 42 -3.48 -4.34 -21.96
C ASP A 42 -2.87 -4.14 -20.57
N PHE A 43 -3.66 -3.71 -19.57
CA PHE A 43 -3.18 -3.58 -18.21
C PHE A 43 -2.59 -4.89 -17.68
N VAL A 44 -3.34 -5.98 -17.74
CA VAL A 44 -2.89 -7.28 -17.23
C VAL A 44 -1.66 -7.77 -18.01
N THR A 45 -1.70 -7.70 -19.34
CA THR A 45 -0.63 -8.23 -20.20
C THR A 45 0.67 -7.43 -20.05
N LEU A 46 0.59 -6.09 -20.15
CA LEU A 46 1.76 -5.22 -20.11
C LEU A 46 2.33 -5.11 -18.67
N ALA A 47 1.46 -5.08 -17.66
CA ALA A 47 1.90 -5.09 -16.27
C ALA A 47 2.72 -6.36 -15.96
N ASN A 48 2.23 -7.55 -16.35
CA ASN A 48 2.97 -8.80 -16.16
C ASN A 48 4.37 -8.74 -16.77
N ARG A 49 4.48 -8.25 -18.02
CA ARG A 49 5.76 -8.13 -18.73
C ARG A 49 6.73 -7.18 -18.00
N VAL A 50 6.26 -5.99 -17.62
CA VAL A 50 7.10 -4.97 -16.98
C VAL A 50 7.44 -5.37 -15.54
N LEU A 51 6.52 -5.96 -14.77
CA LEU A 51 6.79 -6.51 -13.44
C LEU A 51 7.93 -7.53 -13.48
N ASN A 52 7.88 -8.48 -14.42
CA ASN A 52 8.94 -9.48 -14.60
C ASN A 52 10.29 -8.84 -14.96
N ARG A 53 10.31 -7.81 -15.85
CA ARG A 53 11.52 -7.06 -16.19
C ARG A 53 12.16 -6.40 -14.97
N HIS A 54 11.33 -5.85 -14.07
CA HIS A 54 11.76 -5.20 -12.82
C HIS A 54 11.90 -6.16 -11.63
N ARG A 55 11.78 -7.49 -11.88
CA ARG A 55 11.92 -8.56 -10.87
C ARG A 55 10.91 -8.45 -9.72
N PHE A 56 9.70 -8.00 -10.02
CA PHE A 56 8.56 -8.13 -9.11
C PHE A 56 7.86 -9.46 -9.40
N VAL A 57 7.61 -10.23 -8.37
CA VAL A 57 6.89 -11.51 -8.45
C VAL A 57 5.43 -11.25 -8.08
N ILE A 58 4.51 -11.65 -8.95
CA ILE A 58 3.07 -11.53 -8.66
C ILE A 58 2.69 -12.61 -7.65
N GLU A 59 2.02 -12.21 -6.59
CA GLU A 59 1.44 -13.08 -5.58
C GLU A 59 -0.02 -13.39 -5.90
N GLN A 60 -0.78 -12.35 -6.27
CA GLN A 60 -2.21 -12.45 -6.49
C GLN A 60 -2.69 -11.45 -7.54
N THR A 61 -3.70 -11.84 -8.32
CA THR A 61 -4.47 -10.96 -9.19
C THR A 61 -5.94 -11.07 -8.83
N GLU A 62 -6.58 -9.95 -8.52
CA GLU A 62 -7.98 -9.87 -8.11
C GLU A 62 -8.78 -9.04 -9.12
N ASP A 63 -9.89 -9.57 -9.61
CA ASP A 63 -10.91 -8.79 -10.30
C ASP A 63 -11.88 -8.22 -9.24
N ARG A 64 -12.05 -6.90 -9.24
CA ARG A 64 -12.93 -6.19 -8.30
C ARG A 64 -14.17 -5.59 -8.99
N GLY A 65 -14.53 -6.07 -10.16
CA GLY A 65 -15.68 -5.60 -10.94
C GLY A 65 -15.49 -4.20 -11.54
N ALA A 66 -14.98 -3.23 -10.76
CA ALA A 66 -14.65 -1.89 -11.23
C ALA A 66 -13.21 -1.74 -11.75
N GLY A 67 -12.47 -2.85 -11.82
CA GLY A 67 -11.08 -2.94 -12.27
C GLY A 67 -10.34 -4.11 -11.63
N THR A 68 -9.08 -4.24 -11.98
CA THR A 68 -8.21 -5.33 -11.54
C THR A 68 -7.13 -4.82 -10.60
N VAL A 69 -6.78 -5.60 -9.60
CA VAL A 69 -5.65 -5.35 -8.69
C VAL A 69 -4.63 -6.48 -8.85
N ILE A 70 -3.38 -6.14 -9.12
CA ILE A 70 -2.25 -7.06 -9.11
C ILE A 70 -1.45 -6.77 -7.85
N ILE A 71 -1.24 -7.77 -7.01
CA ILE A 71 -0.50 -7.70 -5.77
C ILE A 71 0.81 -8.47 -5.95
N CYS A 72 1.94 -7.83 -5.68
CA CYS A 72 3.25 -8.47 -5.75
C CYS A 72 3.66 -9.00 -4.37
N GLN A 73 4.59 -9.95 -4.37
CA GLN A 73 5.24 -10.42 -3.14
C GLN A 73 6.02 -9.29 -2.46
N TYR A 74 6.27 -9.45 -1.17
CA TYR A 74 7.12 -8.53 -0.42
C TYR A 74 8.54 -8.51 -0.99
N VAL A 75 9.09 -7.31 -1.09
CA VAL A 75 10.49 -7.06 -1.43
C VAL A 75 11.19 -6.55 -0.17
N TYR A 76 12.38 -7.07 0.10
CA TYR A 76 13.23 -6.74 1.25
C TYR A 76 14.42 -5.92 0.74
N PRO A 77 14.36 -4.58 0.73
CA PRO A 77 15.47 -3.74 0.34
C PRO A 77 16.54 -3.67 1.44
N ASN A 78 17.69 -3.10 1.12
CA ASN A 78 18.66 -2.76 2.15
C ASN A 78 18.09 -1.68 3.08
N ILE A 79 18.40 -1.80 4.36
CA ILE A 79 18.04 -0.80 5.35
C ILE A 79 18.87 0.46 5.18
N THR A 80 18.27 1.61 5.33
CA THR A 80 18.95 2.92 5.26
C THR A 80 19.42 3.39 6.63
N ASN A 81 20.39 4.31 6.65
CA ASN A 81 20.88 4.89 7.91
C ASN A 81 19.75 5.60 8.68
N LEU A 82 18.79 6.21 7.98
CA LEU A 82 17.65 6.87 8.61
C LEU A 82 16.72 5.86 9.31
N GLU A 83 16.49 4.71 8.70
CA GLU A 83 15.69 3.63 9.27
C GLU A 83 16.38 3.05 10.52
N ILE A 84 17.69 2.85 10.46
CA ILE A 84 18.50 2.42 11.62
C ILE A 84 18.42 3.43 12.78
N LEU A 85 18.56 4.73 12.48
CA LEU A 85 18.44 5.79 13.48
C LEU A 85 17.06 5.85 14.13
N ASN A 86 16.01 5.42 13.42
CA ASN A 86 14.65 5.30 13.94
C ASN A 86 14.40 3.94 14.65
N GLY A 87 15.43 3.13 14.91
CA GLY A 87 15.32 1.86 15.60
C GLY A 87 14.67 0.75 14.76
N ILE A 88 14.64 0.91 13.43
CA ILE A 88 14.17 -0.13 12.50
C ILE A 88 15.37 -0.96 12.07
N ASN A 89 15.28 -2.28 12.21
CA ASN A 89 16.37 -3.18 11.82
C ASN A 89 16.05 -4.06 10.61
N GLU A 90 14.81 -4.02 10.13
CA GLU A 90 14.39 -4.71 8.92
C GLU A 90 13.28 -3.94 8.22
N VAL A 91 13.31 -3.90 6.89
CA VAL A 91 12.31 -3.22 6.08
C VAL A 91 11.80 -4.13 4.97
N ARG A 92 10.52 -3.98 4.62
CA ARG A 92 9.93 -4.59 3.43
C ARG A 92 8.90 -3.67 2.81
N TYR A 93 8.64 -3.85 1.54
CA TYR A 93 7.53 -3.17 0.88
C TYR A 93 6.77 -4.12 -0.04
N GLN A 94 5.52 -3.79 -0.31
CA GLN A 94 4.67 -4.50 -1.23
C GLN A 94 4.18 -3.53 -2.31
N LEU A 95 4.40 -3.89 -3.57
CA LEU A 95 3.87 -3.16 -4.72
C LEU A 95 2.50 -3.74 -5.09
N MET A 96 1.53 -2.86 -5.26
CA MET A 96 0.22 -3.17 -5.83
C MET A 96 -0.03 -2.29 -7.04
N LEU A 97 -0.54 -2.87 -8.12
CA LEU A 97 -1.04 -2.15 -9.27
C LEU A 97 -2.57 -2.21 -9.26
N GLU A 98 -3.20 -1.07 -9.36
CA GLU A 98 -4.65 -0.97 -9.36
C GLU A 98 -5.12 -0.29 -10.63
N SER A 99 -6.04 -0.93 -11.34
CA SER A 99 -6.81 -0.33 -12.43
C SER A 99 -8.21 0.03 -11.92
N ARG A 100 -8.73 1.17 -12.35
CA ARG A 100 -10.11 1.61 -12.07
C ARG A 100 -10.76 2.15 -13.32
N VAL A 101 -12.00 1.79 -13.54
CA VAL A 101 -12.81 2.35 -14.66
C VAL A 101 -12.72 3.87 -14.63
N LYS A 102 -12.41 4.47 -15.79
CA LYS A 102 -12.40 5.92 -15.96
C LYS A 102 -13.60 6.35 -16.78
N GLY A 103 -14.56 7.03 -16.11
CA GLY A 103 -15.69 7.67 -16.78
C GLY A 103 -16.75 6.72 -17.36
N ASN A 104 -17.51 7.20 -18.30
CA ASN A 104 -18.73 6.55 -18.79
C ASN A 104 -18.45 5.49 -19.88
N GLY A 105 -17.81 4.37 -19.50
CA GLY A 105 -17.92 3.15 -20.31
C GLY A 105 -17.03 3.03 -21.56
N ALA A 106 -15.98 3.85 -21.70
CA ALA A 106 -15.08 3.75 -22.85
C ALA A 106 -14.08 2.55 -22.80
N GLY A 107 -14.30 1.59 -21.89
CA GLY A 107 -13.39 0.44 -21.74
C GLY A 107 -11.97 0.80 -21.28
N MET A 108 -11.75 2.06 -20.88
CA MET A 108 -10.45 2.55 -20.40
C MET A 108 -10.42 2.62 -18.88
N TYR A 109 -9.28 2.24 -18.34
CA TYR A 109 -9.02 2.20 -16.90
C TYR A 109 -7.85 3.13 -16.56
N SER A 110 -7.98 3.89 -15.49
CA SER A 110 -6.83 4.58 -14.90
C SER A 110 -6.02 3.61 -14.07
N VAL A 111 -4.71 3.56 -14.32
CA VAL A 111 -3.79 2.66 -13.64
C VAL A 111 -2.88 3.44 -12.71
N ARG A 112 -2.68 2.91 -11.50
CA ARG A 112 -1.76 3.46 -10.51
C ARG A 112 -0.96 2.37 -9.80
N ALA A 113 0.25 2.69 -9.41
CA ALA A 113 1.04 1.92 -8.46
C ALA A 113 0.80 2.44 -7.05
N ILE A 114 0.70 1.53 -6.11
CA ILE A 114 0.55 1.78 -4.67
C ILE A 114 1.62 0.97 -3.96
N VAL A 115 2.41 1.61 -3.13
CA VAL A 115 3.45 0.96 -2.33
C VAL A 115 3.14 1.11 -0.86
N LYS A 116 3.08 -0.01 -0.17
CA LYS A 116 3.03 -0.07 1.29
C LYS A 116 4.39 -0.51 1.81
N SER A 117 4.92 0.24 2.74
CA SER A 117 6.22 -0.03 3.35
C SER A 117 6.06 -0.32 4.83
N PHE A 118 6.81 -1.31 5.29
CA PHE A 118 6.77 -1.78 6.66
C PHE A 118 8.19 -1.87 7.21
N GLY A 119 8.34 -1.50 8.47
CA GLY A 119 9.57 -1.64 9.23
C GLY A 119 9.35 -2.57 10.42
N ARG A 120 10.35 -3.32 10.79
CA ARG A 120 10.36 -4.12 12.01
C ARG A 120 11.33 -3.48 13.00
N PRO A 121 10.81 -2.95 14.14
CA PRO A 121 11.66 -2.38 15.19
C PRO A 121 12.59 -3.42 15.80
N GLU A 122 13.74 -2.96 16.32
CA GLU A 122 14.66 -3.81 17.04
C GLU A 122 13.98 -4.45 18.26
N GLY A 123 14.15 -5.76 18.45
CA GLY A 123 13.53 -6.51 19.54
C GLY A 123 12.03 -6.78 19.40
N SER A 124 11.40 -6.41 18.26
CA SER A 124 10.00 -6.68 17.99
C SER A 124 9.83 -7.69 16.85
N GLU A 125 8.80 -8.52 16.94
CA GLU A 125 8.36 -9.37 15.82
C GLU A 125 7.28 -8.70 14.96
N GLU A 126 6.73 -7.58 15.41
CA GLU A 126 5.64 -6.88 14.72
C GLU A 126 6.16 -5.95 13.63
N TRP A 127 5.46 -5.95 12.50
CA TRP A 127 5.69 -5.02 11.41
C TRP A 127 4.81 -3.78 11.58
N ILE A 128 5.40 -2.60 11.55
CA ILE A 128 4.70 -1.32 11.62
C ILE A 128 4.74 -0.60 10.27
N ASP A 129 3.75 0.21 9.98
CA ASP A 129 3.75 1.05 8.79
C ASP A 129 4.88 2.09 8.90
N VAL A 130 5.71 2.19 7.86
CA VAL A 130 6.79 3.19 7.77
C VAL A 130 6.69 3.97 6.45
N ALA A 131 7.25 5.16 6.43
CA ALA A 131 7.34 5.93 5.20
C ALA A 131 8.23 5.21 4.18
N THR A 132 7.78 5.17 2.92
CA THR A 132 8.57 4.61 1.83
C THR A 132 9.86 5.43 1.66
N ASN A 133 11.03 4.78 1.69
CA ASN A 133 12.31 5.43 1.52
C ASN A 133 12.56 5.88 0.07
N ASP A 134 13.54 6.75 -0.14
CA ASP A 134 13.75 7.38 -1.44
C ASP A 134 14.31 6.41 -2.50
N GLU A 135 15.06 5.39 -2.11
CA GLU A 135 15.53 4.35 -3.03
C GLU A 135 14.36 3.55 -3.59
N THR A 136 13.45 3.11 -2.71
CA THR A 136 12.20 2.42 -3.11
C THR A 136 11.34 3.33 -3.98
N LYS A 137 11.15 4.62 -3.63
CA LYS A 137 10.40 5.58 -4.47
C LYS A 137 11.00 5.71 -5.86
N LYS A 138 12.33 5.81 -5.96
CA LYS A 138 13.03 5.87 -7.25
C LYS A 138 12.77 4.61 -8.08
N ARG A 139 12.96 3.44 -7.50
CA ARG A 139 12.71 2.16 -8.17
C ARG A 139 11.27 2.06 -8.69
N ILE A 140 10.28 2.48 -7.88
CA ILE A 140 8.88 2.46 -8.29
C ILE A 140 8.60 3.49 -9.38
N LYS A 141 9.24 4.65 -9.34
CA LYS A 141 9.13 5.66 -10.39
C LYS A 141 9.66 5.14 -11.73
N ASP A 142 10.82 4.49 -11.72
CA ASP A 142 11.43 3.90 -12.93
C ASP A 142 10.52 2.81 -13.51
N PHE A 143 10.04 1.89 -12.69
CA PHE A 143 9.02 0.90 -13.05
C PHE A 143 7.76 1.54 -13.65
N SER A 144 7.22 2.58 -12.99
CA SER A 144 5.98 3.24 -13.41
C SER A 144 6.15 3.96 -14.75
N ASN A 145 7.33 4.54 -15.00
CA ASN A 145 7.66 5.18 -16.27
C ASN A 145 7.72 4.15 -17.41
N ASP A 146 8.38 3.01 -17.19
CA ASP A 146 8.46 1.95 -18.19
C ASP A 146 7.08 1.41 -18.54
N LEU A 147 6.23 1.16 -17.55
CA LEU A 147 4.86 0.70 -17.78
C LEU A 147 4.01 1.76 -18.50
N LYS A 148 4.20 3.04 -18.17
CA LYS A 148 3.54 4.15 -18.86
C LYS A 148 3.91 4.19 -20.35
N ILE A 149 5.19 4.04 -20.68
CA ILE A 149 5.67 4.00 -22.07
C ILE A 149 5.03 2.84 -22.83
N GLU A 150 4.93 1.65 -22.22
CA GLU A 150 4.27 0.50 -22.84
C GLU A 150 2.78 0.78 -23.12
N PHE A 151 2.05 1.42 -22.20
CA PHE A 151 0.65 1.82 -22.44
C PHE A 151 0.53 2.85 -23.56
N GLU A 152 1.37 3.88 -23.57
CA GLU A 152 1.36 4.91 -24.61
C GLU A 152 1.66 4.33 -25.99
N ASN A 153 2.63 3.42 -26.08
CA ASN A 153 2.95 2.75 -27.33
C ASN A 153 1.78 1.89 -27.83
N ARG A 154 1.07 1.23 -26.93
CA ARG A 154 -0.09 0.41 -27.28
C ARG A 154 -1.25 1.25 -27.80
N ILE A 155 -1.55 2.37 -27.13
CA ILE A 155 -2.63 3.30 -27.56
C ILE A 155 -2.32 3.92 -28.95
N ARG A 156 -1.06 4.22 -29.26
CA ARG A 156 -0.66 4.80 -30.56
C ARG A 156 -0.70 3.79 -31.71
N ALA A 157 -0.74 2.50 -31.41
CA ALA A 157 -0.77 1.44 -32.42
C ALA A 157 -2.19 1.17 -32.96
N PHE A 158 -3.20 1.87 -32.42
CA PHE A 158 -4.59 1.86 -32.87
C PHE A 158 -4.98 3.23 -33.48
#